data_3f9b08bb042792533c415c6573f9391e
#
_entry.id   3f9b08bb042792533c415c6573f9391e
#
_cell.length_a   1.000
_cell.length_b   1.000
_cell.length_c   1.000
_cell.angle_alpha   90.00
_cell.angle_beta   90.00
_cell.angle_gamma   90.00
#
_symmetry.space_group_name_H-M   'P 1'
#
loop_
_entity.id
_entity.type
_entity.pdbx_description
1 polymer ?
#
loop_
_entity_poly.entity_id
_entity_poly.type
_entity_poly.pdbx_seq_one_letter_code
_entity_poly.pdbx_strand_id
1 'polypeptide(L)'
;MAATEAEGVDARWCLGDVVGYGPRPNKCVELVRERTDLCLAGNHDLVVLGRIESAAFTGEAAAAAAWTRRVLEPDSRSFLAGLEPSSRVPGVALFHGSPLDPVWDYVLDQRTAASGFRATTEPLILVGHSHVALEISNGRNPRGNQATADAVVPLALGGPRRILNPGSVGQPRDGDPRASWLVIDTSSRRATFRRTEYVIGLTQTEMRERGLPASLSERLARGV
;
A
#
# COMPACT_ATOMS: atom_id res chain seq x y z
N MET A 1 -7.98 -10.36 2.86
CA MET A 1 -9.23 -10.25 3.65
C MET A 1 -9.40 -11.43 4.61
N ALA A 2 -9.50 -12.70 4.19
CA ALA A 2 -9.67 -13.83 5.12
C ALA A 2 -8.61 -13.86 6.25
N ALA A 3 -7.34 -13.60 5.94
CA ALA A 3 -6.28 -13.55 6.95
C ALA A 3 -6.50 -12.43 8.00
N THR A 4 -6.99 -11.26 7.58
CA THR A 4 -7.32 -10.16 8.52
C THR A 4 -8.57 -10.43 9.33
N GLU A 5 -9.51 -11.21 8.80
CA GLU A 5 -10.68 -11.70 9.57
C GLU A 5 -10.25 -12.68 10.65
N ALA A 6 -9.31 -13.58 10.35
CA ALA A 6 -8.77 -14.54 11.32
C ALA A 6 -8.00 -13.87 12.48
N GLU A 7 -7.41 -12.70 12.28
CA GLU A 7 -6.76 -11.91 13.34
C GLU A 7 -7.76 -11.16 14.24
N GLY A 8 -9.05 -11.12 13.89
CA GLY A 8 -10.08 -10.47 14.70
C GLY A 8 -9.90 -8.95 14.84
N VAL A 9 -9.44 -8.29 13.78
CA VAL A 9 -9.18 -6.83 13.79
C VAL A 9 -10.47 -6.02 13.84
N ASP A 10 -10.46 -4.92 14.59
CA ASP A 10 -11.61 -4.01 14.74
C ASP A 10 -11.79 -3.10 13.53
N ALA A 11 -10.70 -2.73 12.84
CA ALA A 11 -10.73 -1.86 11.68
C ALA A 11 -9.68 -2.25 10.64
N ARG A 12 -9.95 -1.97 9.36
CA ARG A 12 -9.05 -2.21 8.22
C ARG A 12 -8.84 -0.93 7.44
N TRP A 13 -7.58 -0.63 7.17
CA TRP A 13 -7.17 0.55 6.40
C TRP A 13 -6.43 0.13 5.14
N CYS A 14 -6.76 0.77 4.02
CA CYS A 14 -6.06 0.64 2.74
C CYS A 14 -5.31 1.93 2.43
N LEU A 15 -4.02 1.83 2.14
CA LEU A 15 -3.15 2.98 1.87
C LEU A 15 -3.09 3.36 0.37
N GLY A 16 -4.13 3.00 -0.40
CA GLY A 16 -4.24 3.36 -1.81
C GLY A 16 -3.69 2.33 -2.78
N ASP A 17 -3.68 2.68 -4.06
CA ASP A 17 -3.36 1.80 -5.19
C ASP A 17 -4.24 0.54 -5.20
N VAL A 18 -5.55 0.76 -5.08
CA VAL A 18 -6.56 -0.30 -5.13
C VAL A 18 -6.58 -0.97 -6.50
N VAL A 19 -6.28 -0.21 -7.54
CA VAL A 19 -6.21 -0.69 -8.93
C VAL A 19 -4.87 -0.32 -9.57
N GLY A 20 -4.58 -0.87 -10.77
CA GLY A 20 -3.42 -0.46 -11.57
C GLY A 20 -2.73 -1.58 -12.32
N TYR A 21 -2.25 -2.61 -11.67
CA TYR A 21 -1.47 -3.68 -12.30
C TYR A 21 -2.23 -5.00 -12.47
N GLY A 22 -3.17 -5.28 -11.55
CA GLY A 22 -3.81 -6.58 -11.44
C GLY A 22 -4.97 -6.79 -12.43
N PRO A 23 -5.40 -8.05 -12.63
CA PRO A 23 -6.38 -8.41 -13.66
C PRO A 23 -7.84 -8.19 -13.23
N ARG A 24 -8.13 -7.90 -11.97
CA ARG A 24 -9.50 -7.81 -11.42
C ARG A 24 -9.78 -6.47 -10.71
N PRO A 25 -9.65 -5.31 -11.38
CA PRO A 25 -9.76 -4.00 -10.70
C PRO A 25 -11.12 -3.80 -10.02
N ASN A 26 -12.24 -4.11 -10.68
CA ASN A 26 -13.57 -3.92 -10.10
C ASN A 26 -13.79 -4.78 -8.85
N LYS A 27 -13.28 -6.03 -8.86
CA LYS A 27 -13.38 -6.90 -7.69
C LYS A 27 -12.52 -6.42 -6.53
N CYS A 28 -11.35 -5.83 -6.80
CA CYS A 28 -10.54 -5.20 -5.77
C CYS A 28 -11.25 -4.00 -5.15
N VAL A 29 -11.85 -3.14 -5.97
CA VAL A 29 -12.65 -1.99 -5.50
C VAL A 29 -13.84 -2.45 -4.65
N GLU A 30 -14.60 -3.44 -5.12
CA GLU A 30 -15.72 -4.03 -4.36
C GLU A 30 -15.27 -4.49 -2.97
N LEU A 31 -14.21 -5.31 -2.91
CA LEU A 31 -13.69 -5.85 -1.65
C LEU A 31 -13.17 -4.76 -0.70
N VAL A 32 -12.48 -3.76 -1.23
CA VAL A 32 -11.99 -2.63 -0.42
C VAL A 32 -13.16 -1.81 0.10
N ARG A 33 -14.13 -1.45 -0.75
CA ARG A 33 -15.33 -0.71 -0.35
C ARG A 33 -16.13 -1.42 0.76
N GLU A 34 -16.26 -2.74 0.67
CA GLU A 34 -17.06 -3.53 1.61
C GLU A 34 -16.33 -3.88 2.92
N ARG A 35 -15.00 -3.91 2.89
CA ARG A 35 -14.20 -4.53 3.94
C ARG A 35 -13.17 -3.61 4.59
N THR A 36 -13.11 -2.34 4.20
CA THR A 36 -12.20 -1.37 4.83
C THR A 36 -12.98 -0.19 5.39
N ASP A 37 -12.53 0.28 6.54
CA ASP A 37 -13.12 1.44 7.25
C ASP A 37 -12.50 2.76 6.78
N LEU A 38 -11.30 2.68 6.19
CA LEU A 38 -10.59 3.81 5.60
C LEU A 38 -9.83 3.33 4.37
N CYS A 39 -9.92 4.08 3.29
CA CYS A 39 -9.16 3.84 2.07
C CYS A 39 -8.61 5.16 1.53
N LEU A 40 -7.33 5.18 1.17
CA LEU A 40 -6.70 6.32 0.50
C LEU A 40 -6.74 6.12 -1.02
N ALA A 41 -6.59 7.23 -1.76
CA ALA A 41 -6.25 7.20 -3.18
C ALA A 41 -4.74 7.02 -3.35
N GLY A 42 -4.32 6.10 -4.22
CA GLY A 42 -2.94 6.02 -4.68
C GLY A 42 -2.74 6.70 -6.05
N ASN A 43 -1.48 6.81 -6.47
CA ASN A 43 -1.16 7.40 -7.76
C ASN A 43 -1.75 6.60 -8.93
N HIS A 44 -1.82 5.27 -8.84
CA HIS A 44 -2.49 4.44 -9.84
C HIS A 44 -3.99 4.72 -9.92
N ASP A 45 -4.68 4.84 -8.79
CA ASP A 45 -6.11 5.18 -8.75
C ASP A 45 -6.36 6.52 -9.44
N LEU A 46 -5.56 7.54 -9.13
CA LEU A 46 -5.66 8.88 -9.68
C LEU A 46 -5.36 8.93 -11.20
N VAL A 47 -4.35 8.19 -11.67
CA VAL A 47 -4.03 8.09 -13.11
C VAL A 47 -5.15 7.37 -13.87
N VAL A 48 -5.68 6.28 -13.33
CA VAL A 48 -6.79 5.54 -13.95
C VAL A 48 -8.04 6.40 -14.05
N LEU A 49 -8.30 7.25 -13.06
CA LEU A 49 -9.40 8.23 -13.11
C LEU A 49 -9.15 9.41 -14.07
N GLY A 50 -7.90 9.64 -14.47
CA GLY A 50 -7.50 10.80 -15.28
C GLY A 50 -7.39 12.10 -14.49
N ARG A 51 -7.25 12.01 -13.16
CA ARG A 51 -6.97 13.16 -12.30
C ARG A 51 -5.49 13.59 -12.36
N ILE A 52 -4.63 12.65 -12.74
CA ILE A 52 -3.21 12.87 -13.02
C ILE A 52 -2.96 12.37 -14.44
N GLU A 53 -2.09 13.08 -15.17
CA GLU A 53 -1.78 12.72 -16.54
C GLU A 53 -1.12 11.34 -16.63
N SER A 54 -1.50 10.57 -17.63
CA SER A 54 -0.93 9.24 -17.88
C SER A 54 0.57 9.29 -18.25
N ALA A 55 1.06 10.45 -18.71
CA ALA A 55 2.47 10.69 -18.99
C ALA A 55 3.36 10.58 -17.74
N ALA A 56 2.80 10.65 -16.53
CA ALA A 56 3.49 10.35 -15.28
C ALA A 56 3.93 8.87 -15.19
N PHE A 57 3.29 7.98 -15.96
CA PHE A 57 3.66 6.58 -16.08
C PHE A 57 4.37 6.31 -17.41
N THR A 58 5.34 5.41 -17.39
CA THR A 58 6.06 4.96 -18.59
C THR A 58 5.93 3.45 -18.77
N GLY A 59 6.13 3.00 -20.03
CA GLY A 59 6.20 1.58 -20.36
C GLY A 59 4.99 0.77 -19.88
N GLU A 60 5.25 -0.26 -19.13
CA GLU A 60 4.26 -1.27 -18.72
C GLU A 60 3.25 -0.75 -17.70
N ALA A 61 3.66 0.16 -16.83
CA ALA A 61 2.75 0.81 -15.88
C ALA A 61 1.69 1.63 -16.62
N ALA A 62 2.08 2.36 -17.67
CA ALA A 62 1.14 3.11 -18.52
C ALA A 62 0.18 2.17 -19.26
N ALA A 63 0.68 1.06 -19.81
CA ALA A 63 -0.14 0.06 -20.50
C ALA A 63 -1.19 -0.57 -19.56
N ALA A 64 -0.77 -0.96 -18.35
CA ALA A 64 -1.66 -1.52 -17.34
C ALA A 64 -2.71 -0.51 -16.85
N ALA A 65 -2.31 0.74 -16.61
CA ALA A 65 -3.23 1.81 -16.22
C ALA A 65 -4.26 2.11 -17.34
N ALA A 66 -3.82 2.15 -18.60
CA ALA A 66 -4.70 2.34 -19.76
C ALA A 66 -5.70 1.18 -19.89
N TRP A 67 -5.25 -0.07 -19.69
CA TRP A 67 -6.14 -1.22 -19.67
C TRP A 67 -7.15 -1.14 -18.53
N THR A 68 -6.69 -0.86 -17.30
CA THR A 68 -7.54 -0.70 -16.13
C THR A 68 -8.61 0.36 -16.36
N ARG A 69 -8.23 1.52 -16.92
CA ARG A 69 -9.16 2.61 -17.26
C ARG A 69 -10.28 2.16 -18.18
N ARG A 70 -10.00 1.26 -19.16
CA ARG A 70 -11.01 0.76 -20.09
C ARG A 70 -12.02 -0.18 -19.45
N VAL A 71 -11.57 -1.02 -18.49
CA VAL A 71 -12.40 -2.06 -17.87
C VAL A 71 -13.03 -1.65 -16.54
N LEU A 72 -12.68 -0.47 -16.02
CA LEU A 72 -13.20 0.02 -14.75
C LEU A 72 -14.66 0.42 -14.91
N GLU A 73 -15.53 -0.19 -14.11
CA GLU A 73 -16.96 0.03 -14.07
C GLU A 73 -17.33 1.39 -13.43
N PRO A 74 -18.51 1.96 -13.76
CA PRO A 74 -18.94 3.25 -13.22
C PRO A 74 -18.95 3.32 -11.70
N ASP A 75 -19.45 2.31 -11.01
CA ASP A 75 -19.51 2.26 -9.55
C ASP A 75 -18.11 2.22 -8.92
N SER A 76 -17.20 1.41 -9.50
CA SER A 76 -15.79 1.36 -9.09
C SER A 76 -15.11 2.71 -9.29
N ARG A 77 -15.39 3.37 -10.42
CA ARG A 77 -14.87 4.70 -10.72
C ARG A 77 -15.39 5.74 -9.74
N SER A 78 -16.68 5.70 -9.41
CA SER A 78 -17.29 6.61 -8.43
C SER A 78 -16.68 6.43 -7.04
N PHE A 79 -16.47 5.20 -6.58
CA PHE A 79 -15.83 4.94 -5.30
C PHE A 79 -14.41 5.52 -5.25
N LEU A 80 -13.56 5.17 -6.22
CA LEU A 80 -12.19 5.68 -6.28
C LEU A 80 -12.14 7.20 -6.36
N ALA A 81 -13.10 7.83 -7.06
CA ALA A 81 -13.17 9.27 -7.22
C ALA A 81 -13.47 10.02 -5.90
N GLY A 82 -14.02 9.36 -4.90
CA GLY A 82 -14.27 9.90 -3.57
C GLY A 82 -13.09 9.81 -2.61
N LEU A 83 -11.98 9.15 -3.01
CA LEU A 83 -10.84 8.95 -2.14
C LEU A 83 -9.85 10.11 -2.18
N GLU A 84 -9.17 10.35 -1.05
CA GLU A 84 -8.09 11.32 -0.91
C GLU A 84 -6.75 10.60 -0.62
N PRO A 85 -5.59 11.16 -1.00
CA PRO A 85 -4.30 10.46 -0.86
C PRO A 85 -3.72 10.49 0.56
N SER A 86 -4.40 11.17 1.48
CA SER A 86 -4.00 11.22 2.89
C SER A 86 -5.20 11.28 3.83
N SER A 87 -4.99 10.82 5.06
CA SER A 87 -6.00 10.90 6.12
C SER A 87 -5.33 10.96 7.49
N ARG A 88 -6.11 11.22 8.53
CA ARG A 88 -5.65 11.22 9.92
C ARG A 88 -6.69 10.58 10.82
N VAL A 89 -6.22 9.78 11.76
CA VAL A 89 -6.99 9.28 12.89
C VAL A 89 -6.21 9.61 14.17
N PRO A 90 -6.81 9.55 15.36
CA PRO A 90 -6.10 9.90 16.60
C PRO A 90 -4.78 9.15 16.74
N GLY A 91 -3.67 9.90 16.75
CA GLY A 91 -2.31 9.39 16.91
C GLY A 91 -1.67 8.76 15.66
N VAL A 92 -2.36 8.75 14.52
CA VAL A 92 -1.84 8.16 13.28
C VAL A 92 -2.10 9.09 12.09
N ALA A 93 -1.04 9.41 11.35
CA ALA A 93 -1.15 10.05 10.04
C ALA A 93 -0.96 9.00 8.94
N LEU A 94 -1.80 9.04 7.93
CA LEU A 94 -1.81 8.08 6.81
C LEU A 94 -1.61 8.83 5.50
N PHE A 95 -0.69 8.34 4.68
CA PHE A 95 -0.39 8.86 3.35
C PHE A 95 -0.20 7.70 2.38
N HIS A 96 -0.63 7.88 1.12
CA HIS A 96 -0.23 6.90 0.12
C HIS A 96 1.28 7.00 -0.14
N GLY A 97 1.80 8.17 -0.46
CA GLY A 97 3.24 8.47 -0.62
C GLY A 97 3.90 8.90 0.68
N SER A 98 4.13 10.19 0.86
CA SER A 98 4.75 10.78 2.05
C SER A 98 3.93 11.94 2.62
N PRO A 99 4.27 12.44 3.83
CA PRO A 99 3.68 13.67 4.36
C PRO A 99 3.96 14.92 3.52
N LEU A 100 5.00 14.95 2.69
CA LEU A 100 5.36 16.08 1.82
C LEU A 100 4.69 15.99 0.46
N ASP A 101 4.66 14.81 -0.11
CA ASP A 101 3.92 14.50 -1.34
C ASP A 101 3.11 13.21 -1.12
N PRO A 102 1.83 13.34 -0.79
CA PRO A 102 0.98 12.19 -0.49
C PRO A 102 0.76 11.23 -1.66
N VAL A 103 1.18 11.58 -2.88
CA VAL A 103 0.91 10.82 -4.10
C VAL A 103 2.15 10.14 -4.67
N TRP A 104 3.30 10.84 -4.72
CA TRP A 104 4.46 10.39 -5.51
C TRP A 104 5.72 10.05 -4.73
N ASP A 105 5.87 10.57 -3.51
CA ASP A 105 7.10 10.37 -2.76
C ASP A 105 7.24 8.93 -2.25
N TYR A 106 8.44 8.35 -2.48
CA TYR A 106 8.85 7.10 -1.84
C TYR A 106 9.55 7.37 -0.51
N VAL A 107 9.07 6.76 0.56
CA VAL A 107 9.78 6.73 1.84
C VAL A 107 10.48 5.40 1.98
N LEU A 108 11.76 5.35 1.61
CA LEU A 108 12.58 4.14 1.58
C LEU A 108 13.82 4.23 2.50
N ASP A 109 14.18 5.42 2.93
CA ASP A 109 15.40 5.67 3.70
C ASP A 109 15.19 6.73 4.79
N GLN A 110 16.23 6.93 5.60
CA GLN A 110 16.25 7.90 6.68
C GLN A 110 16.13 9.36 6.22
N ARG A 111 16.62 9.68 5.05
CA ARG A 111 16.62 11.04 4.52
C ARG A 111 15.18 11.46 4.18
N THR A 112 14.46 10.61 3.45
CA THR A 112 13.06 10.83 3.10
C THR A 112 12.17 10.78 4.34
N ALA A 113 12.43 9.84 5.25
CA ALA A 113 11.72 9.73 6.53
C ALA A 113 11.92 10.95 7.43
N ALA A 114 13.13 11.51 7.51
CA ALA A 114 13.41 12.71 8.32
C ALA A 114 12.56 13.91 7.86
N SER A 115 12.33 14.07 6.58
CA SER A 115 11.43 15.09 6.04
C SER A 115 9.98 14.83 6.42
N GLY A 116 9.53 13.58 6.35
CA GLY A 116 8.19 13.16 6.80
C GLY A 116 7.97 13.42 8.28
N PHE A 117 8.96 13.11 9.14
CA PHE A 117 8.89 13.41 10.59
C PHE A 117 8.80 14.91 10.90
N ARG A 118 9.35 15.78 10.06
CA ARG A 118 9.20 17.25 10.21
C ARG A 118 7.84 17.76 9.79
N ALA A 119 7.22 17.12 8.82
CA ALA A 119 5.96 17.58 8.22
C ALA A 119 4.70 17.20 9.03
N THR A 120 4.80 16.29 9.99
CA THR A 120 3.69 15.91 10.87
C THR A 120 4.16 15.66 12.29
N THR A 121 3.25 15.70 13.27
CA THR A 121 3.54 15.52 14.70
C THR A 121 3.08 14.18 15.25
N GLU A 122 2.29 13.43 14.51
CA GLU A 122 1.76 12.15 14.97
C GLU A 122 2.87 11.15 15.32
N PRO A 123 2.69 10.37 16.39
CA PRO A 123 3.66 9.36 16.81
C PRO A 123 3.83 8.23 15.81
N LEU A 124 2.79 7.90 15.06
CA LEU A 124 2.80 6.88 14.03
C LEU A 124 2.41 7.48 12.67
N ILE A 125 3.19 7.17 11.66
CA ILE A 125 2.95 7.55 10.26
C ILE A 125 2.88 6.26 9.45
N LEU A 126 1.81 6.06 8.70
CA LEU A 126 1.64 4.94 7.78
C LEU A 126 1.80 5.45 6.35
N VAL A 127 2.61 4.76 5.56
CA VAL A 127 2.87 5.07 4.15
C VAL A 127 2.73 3.81 3.28
N GLY A 128 2.41 3.99 2.01
CA GLY A 128 2.30 2.91 1.02
C GLY A 128 3.30 3.08 -0.13
N HIS A 129 2.80 3.05 -1.38
CA HIS A 129 3.42 3.40 -2.64
C HIS A 129 4.67 2.60 -3.04
N SER A 130 5.64 2.41 -2.14
CA SER A 130 6.88 1.71 -2.46
C SER A 130 6.73 0.19 -2.61
N HIS A 131 5.69 -0.39 -2.07
CA HIS A 131 5.44 -1.84 -1.99
C HIS A 131 6.51 -2.62 -1.21
N VAL A 132 7.33 -1.94 -0.44
CA VAL A 132 8.38 -2.51 0.41
C VAL A 132 7.92 -2.44 1.86
N ALA A 133 7.83 -3.58 2.52
CA ALA A 133 7.54 -3.62 3.95
C ALA A 133 8.74 -3.05 4.72
N LEU A 134 8.54 -1.98 5.49
CA LEU A 134 9.63 -1.31 6.19
C LEU A 134 9.20 -0.61 7.48
N GLU A 135 10.17 -0.43 8.35
CA GLU A 135 10.10 0.40 9.54
C GLU A 135 11.22 1.43 9.55
N ILE A 136 10.89 2.68 9.86
CA ILE A 136 11.87 3.75 10.09
C ILE A 136 11.50 4.47 11.39
N SER A 137 12.48 4.70 12.25
CA SER A 137 12.29 5.46 13.49
C SER A 137 13.10 6.76 13.50
N ASN A 138 12.62 7.78 14.19
CA ASN A 138 13.36 9.03 14.43
C ASN A 138 14.27 8.97 15.67
N GLY A 139 14.54 7.78 16.21
CA GLY A 139 15.40 7.61 17.39
C GLY A 139 16.89 7.81 17.11
N ARG A 140 17.71 7.62 18.15
CA ARG A 140 19.18 7.85 18.13
C ARG A 140 19.96 6.99 17.13
N ASN A 141 19.38 5.92 16.61
CA ASN A 141 20.00 5.09 15.59
C ASN A 141 19.01 4.90 14.42
N PRO A 142 18.93 5.90 13.53
CA PRO A 142 17.95 5.91 12.46
C PRO A 142 18.37 4.94 11.34
N ARG A 143 17.91 3.71 11.40
CA ARG A 143 18.03 2.76 10.29
C ARG A 143 16.63 2.49 9.75
N GLY A 144 16.45 2.68 8.45
CA GLY A 144 15.34 2.08 7.73
C GLY A 144 15.64 0.60 7.59
N ASN A 145 14.82 -0.26 8.16
CA ASN A 145 14.94 -1.70 8.02
C ASN A 145 13.77 -2.22 7.20
N GLN A 146 14.08 -2.95 6.14
CA GLN A 146 13.07 -3.78 5.50
C GLN A 146 12.54 -4.76 6.54
N ALA A 147 11.22 -4.83 6.66
CA ALA A 147 10.58 -5.68 7.67
C ALA A 147 10.33 -7.08 7.11
N THR A 148 10.75 -8.09 7.85
CA THR A 148 10.45 -9.49 7.56
C THR A 148 9.09 -9.90 8.10
N ALA A 149 8.59 -11.06 7.66
CA ALA A 149 7.40 -11.67 8.23
C ALA A 149 7.55 -11.83 9.76
N ASP A 150 6.46 -11.54 10.48
CA ASP A 150 6.36 -11.59 11.94
C ASP A 150 7.29 -10.65 12.73
N ALA A 151 7.95 -9.72 12.03
CA ALA A 151 8.67 -8.63 12.70
C ALA A 151 7.72 -7.80 13.55
N VAL A 152 8.09 -7.58 14.81
CA VAL A 152 7.29 -6.82 15.78
C VAL A 152 7.98 -5.49 16.08
N VAL A 153 7.25 -4.40 15.89
CA VAL A 153 7.69 -3.03 16.17
C VAL A 153 6.97 -2.50 17.40
N PRO A 154 7.69 -2.11 18.48
CA PRO A 154 7.06 -1.48 19.63
C PRO A 154 6.63 -0.04 19.30
N LEU A 155 5.40 0.31 19.71
CA LEU A 155 4.77 1.63 19.54
C LEU A 155 4.65 2.34 20.92
N ALA A 156 5.74 2.43 21.67
CA ALA A 156 5.73 2.94 23.04
C ALA A 156 5.32 4.42 23.12
N LEU A 157 4.45 4.77 24.07
CA LEU A 157 4.12 6.17 24.40
C LEU A 157 5.38 6.92 24.86
N GLY A 158 5.61 8.11 24.28
CA GLY A 158 6.82 8.89 24.56
C GLY A 158 8.11 8.30 23.97
N GLY A 159 8.01 7.18 23.24
CA GLY A 159 9.10 6.58 22.47
C GLY A 159 9.38 7.29 21.16
N PRO A 160 10.31 6.76 20.35
CA PRO A 160 10.59 7.31 19.04
C PRO A 160 9.36 7.18 18.14
N ARG A 161 9.12 8.23 17.34
CA ARG A 161 8.09 8.22 16.30
C ARG A 161 8.47 7.20 15.22
N ARG A 162 7.46 6.63 14.58
CA ARG A 162 7.63 5.56 13.58
C ARG A 162 6.99 5.94 12.26
N ILE A 163 7.67 5.60 11.17
CA ILE A 163 7.06 5.45 9.84
C ILE A 163 7.03 3.96 9.54
N LEU A 164 5.86 3.43 9.21
CA LEU A 164 5.68 2.04 8.81
C LEU A 164 5.05 1.97 7.43
N ASN A 165 5.58 1.09 6.59
CA ASN A 165 4.95 0.71 5.33
C ASN A 165 4.60 -0.78 5.41
N PRO A 166 3.34 -1.17 5.27
CA PRO A 166 2.93 -2.58 5.35
C PRO A 166 3.45 -3.44 4.18
N GLY A 167 4.07 -2.85 3.16
CA GLY A 167 4.36 -3.50 1.90
C GLY A 167 3.15 -3.51 0.97
N SER A 168 2.99 -4.54 0.17
CA SER A 168 1.90 -4.64 -0.79
C SER A 168 1.17 -5.99 -0.72
N VAL A 169 -0.16 -5.95 -0.77
CA VAL A 169 -0.98 -7.16 -0.89
C VAL A 169 -0.93 -7.74 -2.30
N GLY A 170 -0.88 -6.87 -3.32
CA GLY A 170 -1.01 -7.26 -4.73
C GLY A 170 0.32 -7.44 -5.46
N GLN A 171 1.33 -6.60 -5.14
CA GLN A 171 2.61 -6.62 -5.85
C GLN A 171 3.76 -6.24 -4.89
N PRO A 172 4.18 -7.12 -3.98
CA PRO A 172 5.35 -6.89 -3.13
C PRO A 172 6.61 -6.66 -3.96
N ARG A 173 7.52 -5.77 -3.46
CA ARG A 173 8.79 -5.41 -4.11
C ARG A 173 9.98 -5.53 -3.15
N ASP A 174 9.88 -6.40 -2.19
CA ASP A 174 10.87 -6.59 -1.12
C ASP A 174 11.49 -8.00 -1.13
N GLY A 175 11.33 -8.72 -2.25
CA GLY A 175 11.90 -10.06 -2.46
C GLY A 175 11.04 -11.20 -1.89
N ASP A 176 9.94 -10.90 -1.19
CA ASP A 176 8.98 -11.89 -0.70
C ASP A 176 7.66 -11.78 -1.49
N PRO A 177 7.30 -12.77 -2.32
CA PRO A 177 6.12 -12.70 -3.18
C PRO A 177 4.79 -12.84 -2.44
N ARG A 178 4.78 -13.18 -1.16
CA ARG A 178 3.57 -13.32 -0.35
C ARG A 178 2.93 -11.94 -0.11
N ALA A 179 1.60 -11.88 -0.10
CA ALA A 179 0.85 -10.66 0.21
C ALA A 179 1.27 -10.10 1.58
N SER A 180 1.72 -8.85 1.60
CA SER A 180 2.23 -8.16 2.79
C SER A 180 1.18 -7.24 3.39
N TRP A 181 1.08 -7.25 4.72
CA TRP A 181 0.16 -6.41 5.49
C TRP A 181 0.65 -6.24 6.93
N LEU A 182 0.00 -5.36 7.69
CA LEU A 182 0.43 -4.97 9.04
C LEU A 182 -0.76 -5.03 10.00
N VAL A 183 -0.55 -5.60 11.18
CA VAL A 183 -1.48 -5.51 12.32
C VAL A 183 -0.94 -4.46 13.30
N ILE A 184 -1.80 -3.55 13.72
CA ILE A 184 -1.51 -2.57 14.77
C ILE A 184 -2.41 -2.89 15.95
N ASP A 185 -1.82 -3.33 17.05
CA ASP A 185 -2.50 -3.53 18.32
C ASP A 185 -2.22 -2.34 19.24
N THR A 186 -3.24 -1.51 19.42
CA THR A 186 -3.16 -0.30 20.24
C THR A 186 -3.10 -0.63 21.74
N SER A 187 -3.65 -1.77 22.14
CA SER A 187 -3.67 -2.21 23.54
C SER A 187 -2.29 -2.68 23.98
N SER A 188 -1.66 -3.56 23.22
CA SER A 188 -0.30 -4.04 23.48
C SER A 188 0.76 -3.06 22.95
N ARG A 189 0.35 -2.03 22.19
CA ARG A 189 1.23 -1.04 21.55
C ARG A 189 2.31 -1.67 20.68
N ARG A 190 1.87 -2.50 19.76
CA ARG A 190 2.75 -3.22 18.83
C ARG A 190 2.20 -3.14 17.41
N ALA A 191 3.11 -3.07 16.45
CA ALA A 191 2.82 -3.32 15.07
C ALA A 191 3.51 -4.62 14.66
N THR A 192 2.79 -5.52 13.97
CA THR A 192 3.34 -6.82 13.54
C THR A 192 3.15 -6.96 12.04
N PHE A 193 4.25 -7.16 11.33
CA PHE A 193 4.24 -7.43 9.91
C PHE A 193 3.78 -8.85 9.63
N ARG A 194 2.90 -9.00 8.64
CA ARG A 194 2.31 -10.29 8.26
C ARG A 194 2.52 -10.58 6.78
N ARG A 195 2.63 -11.85 6.46
CA ARG A 195 2.66 -12.34 5.08
C ARG A 195 1.61 -13.44 4.91
N THR A 196 0.92 -13.40 3.79
CA THR A 196 -0.11 -14.39 3.44
C THR A 196 0.19 -14.98 2.07
N GLU A 197 0.26 -16.29 2.00
CA GLU A 197 0.39 -17.01 0.73
C GLU A 197 -0.90 -16.91 -0.09
N TYR A 198 -0.74 -16.89 -1.40
CA TYR A 198 -1.84 -16.98 -2.35
C TYR A 198 -1.37 -17.71 -3.62
N VAL A 199 -2.31 -18.14 -4.44
CA VAL A 199 -1.99 -18.87 -5.67
C VAL A 199 -1.57 -17.88 -6.76
N ILE A 200 -0.32 -17.47 -6.76
CA ILE A 200 0.27 -16.49 -7.69
C ILE A 200 0.03 -16.88 -9.14
N GLY A 201 0.18 -18.17 -9.47
CA GLY A 201 0.01 -18.69 -10.83
C GLY A 201 -1.38 -18.42 -11.43
N LEU A 202 -2.44 -18.39 -10.61
CA LEU A 202 -3.77 -18.01 -11.08
C LEU A 202 -3.82 -16.55 -11.52
N THR A 203 -3.26 -15.64 -10.72
CA THR A 203 -3.19 -14.22 -11.06
C THR A 203 -2.36 -14.00 -12.32
N GLN A 204 -1.21 -14.67 -12.44
CA GLN A 204 -0.36 -14.59 -13.62
C GLN A 204 -1.08 -15.09 -14.89
N THR A 205 -1.84 -16.15 -14.79
CA THR A 205 -2.63 -16.68 -15.92
C THR A 205 -3.69 -15.68 -16.35
N GLU A 206 -4.47 -15.14 -15.43
CA GLU A 206 -5.46 -14.12 -15.76
C GLU A 206 -4.85 -12.83 -16.34
N MET A 207 -3.69 -12.40 -15.86
CA MET A 207 -3.00 -11.25 -16.43
C MET A 207 -2.64 -11.49 -17.91
N ARG A 208 -2.15 -12.69 -18.24
CA ARG A 208 -1.85 -13.07 -19.62
C ARG A 208 -3.11 -13.14 -20.49
N GLU A 209 -4.18 -13.77 -20.01
CA GLU A 209 -5.46 -13.87 -20.71
C GLU A 209 -6.08 -12.51 -21.01
N ARG A 210 -5.83 -11.51 -20.17
CA ARG A 210 -6.30 -10.14 -20.36
C ARG A 210 -5.35 -9.26 -21.17
N GLY A 211 -4.22 -9.80 -21.64
CA GLY A 211 -3.23 -9.08 -22.43
C GLY A 211 -2.46 -8.02 -21.64
N LEU A 212 -2.35 -8.19 -20.34
CA LEU A 212 -1.49 -7.33 -19.51
C LEU A 212 -0.01 -7.63 -19.78
N PRO A 213 0.90 -6.64 -19.60
CA PRO A 213 2.32 -6.85 -19.87
C PRO A 213 2.92 -8.05 -19.13
N ALA A 214 3.66 -8.90 -19.84
CA ALA A 214 4.19 -10.17 -19.32
C ALA A 214 5.10 -9.96 -18.09
N SER A 215 5.97 -8.95 -18.11
CA SER A 215 6.87 -8.65 -17.01
C SER A 215 6.13 -8.32 -15.71
N LEU A 216 4.96 -7.65 -15.79
CA LEU A 216 4.13 -7.38 -14.60
C LEU A 216 3.58 -8.67 -13.98
N SER A 217 3.31 -9.69 -14.79
CA SER A 217 2.90 -11.00 -14.27
C SER A 217 4.08 -11.79 -13.70
N GLU A 218 5.23 -11.76 -14.39
CA GLU A 218 6.44 -12.51 -13.98
C GLU A 218 7.01 -12.04 -12.65
N ARG A 219 7.01 -10.71 -12.41
CA ARG A 219 7.52 -10.13 -11.18
C ARG A 219 6.77 -10.57 -9.92
N LEU A 220 5.49 -10.95 -10.04
CA LEU A 220 4.69 -11.41 -8.89
C LEU A 220 5.32 -12.61 -8.19
N ALA A 221 5.89 -13.56 -8.94
CA ALA A 221 6.52 -14.75 -8.36
C ALA A 221 7.87 -14.47 -7.69
N ARG A 222 8.45 -13.31 -7.94
CA ARG A 222 9.76 -12.91 -7.40
C ARG A 222 9.66 -11.87 -6.28
N GLY A 223 8.49 -11.22 -6.13
CA GLY A 223 8.32 -10.13 -5.19
C GLY A 223 9.12 -8.88 -5.56
N VAL A 224 9.17 -8.51 -6.87
CA VAL A 224 9.98 -7.38 -7.38
C VAL A 224 9.18 -6.47 -8.30
#